data_29bd31f144d6a5acd5d77df1df63dccb
#
_entry.id   29bd31f144d6a5acd5d77df1df63dccb
#
_cell.length_a   1.000
_cell.length_b   1.000
_cell.length_c   1.000
_cell.angle_alpha   90.00
_cell.angle_beta   90.00
_cell.angle_gamma   90.00
#
_symmetry.space_group_name_H-M   'P 1'
#
loop_
_entity.id
_entity.type
_entity.pdbx_description
1 polymer ?
#
loop_
_entity_poly.entity_id
_entity_poly.type
_entity_poly.pdbx_seq_one_letter_code
_entity_poly.pdbx_strand_id
1 'polypeptide(L)'
;DIATRVIGRHLEVPEIMQPAFRQFIFRSLDSCRQVRKVLGELDELLETGFRGRERHFVNDMILELDKIEDDTDQLQIALRRTLFGLEAELNPIDVMFLYKCIERISILADQAQRIGSRIELMLAKA
;
A
#
# COMPACT_ATOMS: atom_id res chain seq x y z
N ASP A 1 9.71 -9.48 -10.06
CA ASP A 1 9.12 -8.19 -10.36
C ASP A 1 7.74 -8.36 -11.00
N ILE A 2 6.75 -7.58 -10.54
CA ILE A 2 5.35 -7.66 -10.99
C ILE A 2 5.24 -7.33 -12.48
N ALA A 3 5.89 -6.25 -12.91
CA ALA A 3 5.83 -5.81 -14.31
C ALA A 3 6.40 -6.89 -15.25
N THR A 4 7.51 -7.51 -14.88
CA THR A 4 8.12 -8.58 -15.65
C THR A 4 7.18 -9.78 -15.78
N ARG A 5 6.48 -10.13 -14.71
CA ARG A 5 5.53 -11.25 -14.71
C ARG A 5 4.32 -10.98 -15.59
N VAL A 6 3.78 -9.77 -15.50
CA VAL A 6 2.61 -9.37 -16.31
C VAL A 6 2.99 -9.35 -17.79
N ILE A 7 4.10 -8.72 -18.15
CA ILE A 7 4.57 -8.61 -19.55
C ILE A 7 4.95 -9.98 -20.10
N GLY A 8 5.72 -10.76 -19.33
CA GLY A 8 6.23 -12.06 -19.79
C GLY A 8 5.14 -13.10 -20.04
N ARG A 9 4.01 -13.01 -19.35
CA ARG A 9 2.89 -13.93 -19.55
C ARG A 9 1.75 -13.36 -20.37
N HIS A 10 1.85 -12.11 -20.80
CA HIS A 10 0.70 -11.38 -21.38
C HIS A 10 -0.54 -11.46 -20.49
N LEU A 11 -0.31 -11.33 -19.18
CA LEU A 11 -1.36 -11.42 -18.18
C LEU A 11 -2.27 -10.19 -18.28
N GLU A 12 -3.55 -10.42 -18.48
CA GLU A 12 -4.55 -9.36 -18.55
C GLU A 12 -5.42 -9.38 -17.29
N VAL A 13 -5.71 -8.18 -16.77
CA VAL A 13 -6.68 -8.03 -15.69
C VAL A 13 -8.08 -8.11 -16.31
N PRO A 14 -8.96 -9.01 -15.83
CA PRO A 14 -10.34 -9.07 -16.33
C PRO A 14 -11.02 -7.70 -16.27
N GLU A 15 -11.79 -7.38 -17.29
CA GLU A 15 -12.39 -6.05 -17.45
C GLU A 15 -13.20 -5.62 -16.23
N ILE A 16 -13.95 -6.54 -15.64
CA ILE A 16 -14.78 -6.26 -14.45
C ILE A 16 -13.93 -5.86 -13.23
N MET A 17 -12.68 -6.30 -13.17
CA MET A 17 -11.76 -5.99 -12.07
C MET A 17 -10.94 -4.71 -12.30
N GLN A 18 -10.87 -4.21 -13.53
CA GLN A 18 -9.96 -3.12 -13.89
C GLN A 18 -10.14 -1.84 -13.06
N PRO A 19 -11.36 -1.32 -12.86
CA PRO A 19 -11.53 -0.10 -12.06
C PRO A 19 -11.05 -0.27 -10.62
N ALA A 20 -11.42 -1.36 -9.96
CA ALA A 20 -11.03 -1.65 -8.59
C ALA A 20 -9.52 -1.93 -8.49
N PHE A 21 -8.95 -2.63 -9.48
CA PHE A 21 -7.53 -2.94 -9.52
C PHE A 21 -6.70 -1.65 -9.66
N ARG A 22 -7.13 -0.74 -10.52
CA ARG A 22 -6.50 0.58 -10.70
C ARG A 22 -6.55 1.39 -9.40
N GLN A 23 -7.71 1.44 -8.75
CA GLN A 23 -7.88 2.13 -7.47
C GLN A 23 -6.96 1.55 -6.40
N PHE A 24 -6.84 0.24 -6.35
CA PHE A 24 -5.95 -0.46 -5.43
C PHE A 24 -4.47 -0.08 -5.66
N ILE A 25 -4.04 -0.05 -6.91
CA ILE A 25 -2.67 0.37 -7.27
C ILE A 25 -2.43 1.82 -6.85
N PHE A 26 -3.32 2.74 -7.20
CA PHE A 26 -3.15 4.16 -6.86
C PHE A 26 -3.14 4.39 -5.35
N ARG A 27 -4.01 3.72 -4.61
CA ARG A 27 -4.03 3.86 -3.15
C ARG A 27 -2.77 3.28 -2.51
N SER A 28 -2.25 2.19 -3.06
CA SER A 28 -0.97 1.61 -2.62
C SER A 28 0.21 2.54 -2.90
N LEU A 29 0.20 3.25 -4.04
CA LEU A 29 1.19 4.28 -4.33
C LEU A 29 1.09 5.47 -3.38
N ASP A 30 -0.11 5.83 -2.93
CA ASP A 30 -0.31 6.88 -1.92
C ASP A 30 0.42 6.54 -0.63
N SER A 31 0.49 5.26 -0.24
CA SER A 31 1.24 4.85 0.93
C SER A 31 2.73 5.18 0.81
N CYS A 32 3.30 4.96 -0.37
CA CYS A 32 4.70 5.30 -0.65
C CYS A 32 4.95 6.80 -0.59
N ARG A 33 4.04 7.59 -1.16
CA ARG A 33 4.11 9.06 -1.11
C ARG A 33 4.01 9.57 0.31
N GLN A 34 3.13 8.98 1.11
CA GLN A 34 2.93 9.38 2.50
C GLN A 34 4.17 9.07 3.37
N VAL A 35 4.78 7.90 3.19
CA VAL A 35 6.04 7.56 3.86
C VAL A 35 7.12 8.57 3.51
N ARG A 36 7.22 8.94 2.26
CA ARG A 36 8.19 9.94 1.80
C ARG A 36 8.00 11.28 2.51
N LYS A 37 6.75 11.70 2.69
CA LYS A 37 6.43 12.92 3.44
C LYS A 37 6.84 12.79 4.91
N VAL A 38 6.51 11.66 5.54
CA VAL A 38 6.87 11.41 6.95
C VAL A 38 8.39 11.47 7.14
N LEU A 39 9.14 10.83 6.25
CA LEU A 39 10.61 10.83 6.34
C LEU A 39 11.19 12.23 6.15
N GLY A 40 10.63 13.04 5.25
CA GLY A 40 11.04 14.42 5.06
C GLY A 40 10.83 15.27 6.31
N GLU A 41 9.64 15.15 6.93
CA GLU A 41 9.34 15.88 8.17
C GLU A 41 10.16 15.37 9.35
N LEU A 42 10.50 14.08 9.37
CA LEU A 42 11.37 13.52 10.39
C LEU A 42 12.77 14.14 10.33
N ASP A 43 13.32 14.37 9.15
CA ASP A 43 14.60 15.05 8.98
C ASP A 43 14.57 16.48 9.58
N GLU A 44 13.52 17.24 9.31
CA GLU A 44 13.32 18.56 9.88
C GLU A 44 13.19 18.51 11.41
N LEU A 45 12.47 17.51 11.90
CA LEU A 45 12.28 17.30 13.34
C LEU A 45 13.61 17.01 14.05
N LEU A 46 14.48 16.21 13.44
CA LEU A 46 15.82 15.92 13.95
C LEU A 46 16.69 17.17 14.02
N GLU A 47 16.58 18.05 13.04
CA GLU A 47 17.31 19.31 13.00
C GLU A 47 16.82 20.30 14.06
N THR A 48 15.52 20.32 14.34
CA THR A 48 14.90 21.29 15.27
C THR A 48 14.76 20.79 16.70
N GLY A 49 15.11 19.53 16.98
CA GLY A 49 15.12 18.97 18.33
C GLY A 49 13.79 18.45 18.87
N PHE A 50 12.93 17.92 18.03
CA PHE A 50 11.67 17.25 18.43
C PHE A 50 10.69 18.12 19.19
N ARG A 51 10.45 19.34 18.75
CA ARG A 51 9.56 20.29 19.46
C ARG A 51 8.12 20.24 18.95
N GLY A 52 7.19 20.18 19.91
CA GLY A 52 5.75 20.47 19.94
C GLY A 52 4.94 20.26 18.66
N ARG A 53 4.83 21.26 17.81
CA ARG A 53 3.96 21.25 16.62
C ARG A 53 4.41 20.25 15.55
N GLU A 54 5.70 20.14 15.32
CA GLU A 54 6.25 19.24 14.30
C GLU A 54 6.00 17.79 14.68
N ARG A 55 6.09 17.48 15.98
CA ARG A 55 5.78 16.14 16.49
C ARG A 55 4.34 15.75 16.25
N HIS A 56 3.39 16.65 16.53
CA HIS A 56 1.97 16.42 16.24
C HIS A 56 1.72 16.26 14.75
N PHE A 57 2.38 17.05 13.94
CA PHE A 57 2.27 16.99 12.49
C PHE A 57 2.74 15.64 11.94
N VAL A 58 3.87 15.13 12.43
CA VAL A 58 4.37 13.80 12.06
C VAL A 58 3.40 12.71 12.51
N ASN A 59 2.85 12.81 13.73
CA ASN A 59 1.85 11.85 14.22
C ASN A 59 0.61 11.83 13.34
N ASP A 60 0.11 12.99 12.90
CA ASP A 60 -1.03 13.08 11.99
C ASP A 60 -0.73 12.42 10.64
N MET A 61 0.49 12.58 10.13
CA MET A 61 0.93 11.94 8.89
C MET A 61 1.00 10.42 9.03
N ILE A 62 1.39 9.92 10.20
CA ILE A 62 1.42 8.48 10.51
C ILE A 62 0.00 7.93 10.60
N LEU A 63 -0.93 8.65 11.20
CA LEU A 63 -2.35 8.27 11.22
C LEU A 63 -2.91 8.17 9.79
N GLU A 64 -2.48 9.04 8.90
CA GLU A 64 -2.87 8.94 7.48
C GLU A 64 -2.32 7.68 6.82
N LEU A 65 -1.12 7.22 7.20
CA LEU A 65 -0.59 5.93 6.74
C LEU A 65 -1.48 4.77 7.17
N ASP A 66 -1.93 4.77 8.41
CA ASP A 66 -2.85 3.73 8.91
C ASP A 66 -4.15 3.72 8.12
N LYS A 67 -4.69 4.89 7.80
CA LYS A 67 -5.90 5.02 6.98
C LYS A 67 -5.68 4.49 5.56
N ILE A 68 -4.56 4.81 4.95
CA ILE A 68 -4.23 4.31 3.61
C ILE A 68 -4.11 2.78 3.62
N GLU A 69 -3.49 2.22 4.64
CA GLU A 69 -3.35 0.77 4.79
C GLU A 69 -4.74 0.12 4.94
N ASP A 70 -5.61 0.67 5.76
CA ASP A 70 -6.99 0.18 5.91
C ASP A 70 -7.74 0.22 4.57
N ASP A 71 -7.62 1.31 3.82
CA ASP A 71 -8.24 1.44 2.50
C ASP A 71 -7.71 0.40 1.52
N THR A 72 -6.39 0.20 1.47
CA THR A 72 -5.79 -0.81 0.58
C THR A 72 -6.17 -2.21 0.97
N ASP A 73 -6.30 -2.49 2.27
CA ASP A 73 -6.74 -3.79 2.76
C ASP A 73 -8.18 -4.09 2.32
N GLN A 74 -9.08 -3.12 2.43
CA GLN A 74 -10.46 -3.27 1.96
C GLN A 74 -10.53 -3.49 0.44
N LEU A 75 -9.73 -2.76 -0.32
CA LEU A 75 -9.65 -2.91 -1.77
C LEU A 75 -9.09 -4.29 -2.15
N GLN A 76 -8.10 -4.77 -1.44
CA GLN A 76 -7.54 -6.10 -1.62
C GLN A 76 -8.58 -7.19 -1.38
N ILE A 77 -9.33 -7.10 -0.30
CA ILE A 77 -10.38 -8.06 0.04
C ILE A 77 -11.44 -8.09 -1.08
N ALA A 78 -11.89 -6.92 -1.54
CA ALA A 78 -12.87 -6.83 -2.61
C ALA A 78 -12.35 -7.44 -3.92
N LEU A 79 -11.10 -7.17 -4.28
CA LEU A 79 -10.48 -7.75 -5.47
C LEU A 79 -10.37 -9.27 -5.39
N ARG A 80 -9.97 -9.80 -4.25
CA ARG A 80 -9.87 -11.25 -4.05
C ARG A 80 -11.23 -11.93 -4.16
N ARG A 81 -12.27 -11.31 -3.63
CA ARG A 81 -13.65 -11.82 -3.74
C ARG A 81 -14.11 -11.85 -5.20
N THR A 82 -13.86 -10.78 -5.94
CA THR A 82 -14.22 -10.71 -7.36
C THR A 82 -13.46 -11.78 -8.15
N LEU A 83 -12.17 -11.93 -7.93
CA LEU A 83 -11.35 -12.92 -8.61
C LEU A 83 -11.80 -14.35 -8.27
N PHE A 84 -12.14 -14.61 -7.02
CA PHE A 84 -12.67 -15.90 -6.59
C PHE A 84 -13.94 -16.26 -7.38
N GLY A 85 -14.83 -15.30 -7.59
CA GLY A 85 -16.05 -15.50 -8.38
C GLY A 85 -15.80 -15.74 -9.86
N LEU A 86 -14.63 -15.35 -10.38
CA LEU A 86 -14.25 -15.51 -11.79
C LEU A 86 -13.37 -16.73 -12.06
N GLU A 87 -12.94 -17.45 -11.04
CA GLU A 87 -11.95 -18.53 -11.19
C GLU A 87 -12.36 -19.60 -12.19
N ALA A 88 -13.63 -19.96 -12.21
CA ALA A 88 -14.14 -21.00 -13.11
C ALA A 88 -14.10 -20.58 -14.59
N GLU A 89 -14.08 -19.29 -14.88
CA GLU A 89 -14.11 -18.74 -16.23
C GLU A 89 -12.75 -18.39 -16.79
N LEU A 90 -11.71 -18.39 -15.94
CA LEU A 90 -10.36 -17.96 -16.28
C LEU A 90 -9.39 -19.15 -16.30
N ASN A 91 -8.28 -18.96 -17.01
CA ASN A 91 -7.17 -19.91 -16.96
C ASN A 91 -6.62 -20.00 -15.52
N PRO A 92 -6.54 -21.22 -14.91
CA PRO A 92 -6.08 -21.36 -13.53
C PRO A 92 -4.72 -20.77 -13.24
N ILE A 93 -3.80 -20.83 -14.21
CA ILE A 93 -2.44 -20.27 -14.04
C ILE A 93 -2.53 -18.74 -13.98
N ASP A 94 -3.35 -18.13 -14.83
CA ASP A 94 -3.55 -16.68 -14.81
C ASP A 94 -4.18 -16.23 -13.48
N VAL A 95 -5.13 -17.01 -12.95
CA VAL A 95 -5.73 -16.75 -11.64
C VAL A 95 -4.65 -16.74 -10.54
N MET A 96 -3.77 -17.73 -10.54
CA MET A 96 -2.64 -17.77 -9.59
C MET A 96 -1.78 -16.51 -9.68
N PHE A 97 -1.45 -16.09 -10.89
CA PHE A 97 -0.62 -14.88 -11.10
C PHE A 97 -1.35 -13.62 -10.67
N LEU A 98 -2.65 -13.52 -10.90
CA LEU A 98 -3.46 -12.38 -10.46
C LEU A 98 -3.49 -12.28 -8.93
N TYR A 99 -3.71 -13.38 -8.22
CA TYR A 99 -3.63 -13.41 -6.76
C TYR A 99 -2.24 -12.98 -6.27
N LYS A 100 -1.19 -13.44 -6.95
CA LYS A 100 0.19 -13.10 -6.62
C LYS A 100 0.46 -11.60 -6.82
N CYS A 101 -0.06 -11.02 -7.89
CA CYS A 101 0.05 -9.58 -8.14
C CYS A 101 -0.65 -8.77 -7.03
N ILE A 102 -1.86 -9.16 -6.65
CA ILE A 102 -2.59 -8.51 -5.56
C ILE A 102 -1.80 -8.57 -4.26
N GLU A 103 -1.28 -9.75 -3.91
CA GLU A 103 -0.46 -9.95 -2.72
C GLU A 103 0.78 -9.05 -2.71
N ARG A 104 1.49 -8.99 -3.83
CA ARG A 104 2.70 -8.19 -3.94
C ARG A 104 2.45 -6.69 -3.88
N ILE A 105 1.36 -6.24 -4.45
CA ILE A 105 0.97 -4.82 -4.38
C ILE A 105 0.60 -4.47 -2.93
N SER A 106 -0.08 -5.37 -2.21
CA SER A 106 -0.48 -5.14 -0.82
C SER A 106 0.72 -4.95 0.12
N ILE A 107 1.87 -5.52 -0.21
CA ILE A 107 3.10 -5.38 0.58
C ILE A 107 3.54 -3.92 0.68
N LEU A 108 3.29 -3.10 -0.34
CA LEU A 108 3.68 -1.68 -0.33
C LEU A 108 3.07 -0.92 0.85
N ALA A 109 1.75 -1.04 1.04
CA ALA A 109 1.06 -0.37 2.13
C ALA A 109 1.43 -0.96 3.50
N ASP A 110 1.60 -2.29 3.58
CA ASP A 110 2.04 -2.96 4.81
C ASP A 110 3.41 -2.45 5.25
N GLN A 111 4.37 -2.37 4.34
CA GLN A 111 5.70 -1.89 4.65
C GLN A 111 5.71 -0.40 5.02
N ALA A 112 4.91 0.40 4.33
CA ALA A 112 4.75 1.81 4.64
C ALA A 112 4.23 2.00 6.07
N GLN A 113 3.22 1.25 6.46
CA GLN A 113 2.67 1.29 7.81
C GLN A 113 3.69 0.86 8.86
N ARG A 114 4.48 -0.17 8.58
CA ARG A 114 5.55 -0.63 9.49
C ARG A 114 6.60 0.46 9.73
N ILE A 115 6.97 1.18 8.69
CA ILE A 115 7.89 2.32 8.81
C ILE A 115 7.26 3.38 9.72
N GLY A 116 6.00 3.73 9.49
CA GLY A 116 5.27 4.68 10.32
C GLY A 116 5.23 4.28 11.79
N SER A 117 4.95 3.01 12.08
CA SER A 117 4.90 2.47 13.44
C SER A 117 6.27 2.58 14.14
N ARG A 118 7.34 2.31 13.42
CA ARG A 118 8.71 2.45 13.95
C ARG A 118 9.05 3.89 14.27
N ILE A 119 8.67 4.81 13.41
CA ILE A 119 8.87 6.25 13.64
C ILE A 119 8.07 6.70 14.87
N GLU A 120 6.83 6.24 14.99
CA GLU A 120 5.97 6.52 16.15
C GLU A 120 6.63 6.07 17.46
N LEU A 121 7.22 4.86 17.47
CA LEU A 121 7.96 4.35 18.62
C LEU A 121 9.19 5.20 18.93
N MET A 122 9.92 5.65 17.94
CA MET A 122 11.07 6.54 18.10
C MET A 122 10.65 7.87 18.75
N LEU A 123 9.54 8.44 18.27
CA LEU A 123 9.03 9.71 18.81
C LEU A 123 8.53 9.55 20.24
N ALA A 124 7.95 8.40 20.60
CA ALA A 124 7.49 8.14 21.96
C ALA A 124 8.63 8.04 22.97
N LYS A 125 9.83 7.69 22.52
CA LYS A 125 11.03 7.56 23.36
C LYS A 125 11.87 8.86 23.44
N ALA A 126 11.58 9.80 22.58
CA ALA A 126 12.35 11.04 22.48
C ALA A 126 11.99 12.08 23.54
#